data_72d7a572af665499badd272ddc06c68e
#
_entry.id   72d7a572af665499badd272ddc06c68e
#
_cell.length_a   1.000
_cell.length_b   1.000
_cell.length_c   1.000
_cell.angle_alpha   90.00
_cell.angle_beta   90.00
_cell.angle_gamma   90.00
#
_symmetry.space_group_name_H-M   'P 1'
#
loop_
_entity.id
_entity.type
_entity.pdbx_description
1 polymer ?
#
loop_
_entity_poly.entity_id
_entity_poly.type
_entity_poly.pdbx_seq_one_letter_code
_entity_poly.pdbx_strand_id
1 'polypeptide(L)'
;MTEVRHTPVAPTRTQRLRPGGEIDAHRHDDHQIVYAGRGVVSVTTDAGSWVAPATRALWVPAGTVHAHQAHGDLELHLVGLPARENPLRLDGPAVLAVSPLLRELILAHTRSEDRGSPEARRLRGVLLDQLRVSVQQPLHLPTPDDPLLRRVCDLLRADPSDGRTLAELGREVGASDRTLSRLFRGDLGMTFPQWRTQLRLHRALVLLAERTPVTQVAHRCGWSSTSAFIDVFRRAFGHTPGTHAP
;
A
#
# COMPACT_ATOMS: atom_id res chain seq x y z
N MET A 1 9.20 -3.66 -24.30
CA MET A 1 7.94 -3.35 -23.60
C MET A 1 7.28 -4.68 -23.28
N THR A 2 7.26 -5.09 -22.03
CA THR A 2 6.55 -6.32 -21.62
C THR A 2 5.06 -6.07 -21.78
N GLU A 3 4.37 -6.91 -22.54
CA GLU A 3 2.93 -6.79 -22.74
C GLU A 3 2.20 -6.97 -21.41
N VAL A 4 1.40 -5.97 -21.00
CA VAL A 4 0.64 -6.02 -19.73
C VAL A 4 -0.48 -7.04 -19.91
N ARG A 5 -0.47 -8.07 -19.09
CA ARG A 5 -1.49 -9.13 -19.10
C ARG A 5 -2.86 -8.56 -18.77
N HIS A 6 -3.83 -8.79 -19.64
CA HIS A 6 -5.24 -8.45 -19.43
C HIS A 6 -6.05 -9.70 -19.06
N THR A 7 -6.84 -9.60 -17.99
CA THR A 7 -7.81 -10.62 -17.58
C THR A 7 -9.17 -9.93 -17.38
N PRO A 8 -10.24 -10.31 -18.09
CA PRO A 8 -11.53 -9.59 -18.02
C PRO A 8 -12.10 -9.51 -16.61
N VAL A 9 -11.90 -10.54 -15.80
CA VAL A 9 -12.51 -10.65 -14.46
C VAL A 9 -11.43 -10.62 -13.38
N ALA A 10 -11.61 -9.77 -12.38
CA ALA A 10 -10.77 -9.77 -11.19
C ALA A 10 -11.06 -11.03 -10.34
N PRO A 11 -10.02 -11.78 -9.93
CA PRO A 11 -10.24 -12.98 -9.14
C PRO A 11 -10.78 -12.68 -7.74
N THR A 12 -11.68 -13.55 -7.25
CA THR A 12 -12.02 -13.65 -5.82
C THR A 12 -11.46 -14.95 -5.29
N ARG A 13 -10.35 -14.87 -4.52
CA ARG A 13 -9.66 -16.06 -4.01
C ARG A 13 -8.69 -15.72 -2.88
N THR A 14 -8.24 -16.75 -2.19
CA THR A 14 -7.05 -16.72 -1.33
C THR A 14 -5.86 -17.28 -2.08
N GLN A 15 -4.69 -16.65 -1.96
CA GLN A 15 -3.44 -17.12 -2.56
C GLN A 15 -2.30 -16.93 -1.56
N ARG A 16 -1.44 -17.95 -1.42
CA ARG A 16 -0.22 -17.83 -0.63
C ARG A 16 0.96 -17.49 -1.53
N LEU A 17 1.74 -16.52 -1.10
CA LEU A 17 3.00 -16.16 -1.75
C LEU A 17 4.13 -16.27 -0.73
N ARG A 18 5.25 -16.84 -1.17
CA ARG A 18 6.49 -16.90 -0.39
C ARG A 18 7.10 -15.49 -0.29
N PRO A 19 8.00 -15.23 0.67
CA PRO A 19 8.75 -13.97 0.73
C PRO A 19 9.41 -13.66 -0.62
N GLY A 20 9.23 -12.44 -1.12
CA GLY A 20 9.70 -12.01 -2.44
C GLY A 20 8.89 -12.51 -3.62
N GLY A 21 7.83 -13.30 -3.40
CA GLY A 21 6.93 -13.74 -4.49
C GLY A 21 6.19 -12.56 -5.11
N GLU A 22 5.99 -12.62 -6.42
CA GLU A 22 5.42 -11.53 -7.22
C GLU A 22 4.20 -12.00 -8.01
N ILE A 23 3.32 -11.08 -8.32
CA ILE A 23 2.31 -11.18 -9.37
C ILE A 23 2.62 -10.05 -10.34
N ASP A 24 3.02 -10.43 -11.55
CA ASP A 24 3.42 -9.50 -12.61
C ASP A 24 2.33 -8.47 -12.92
N ALA A 25 2.75 -7.38 -13.56
CA ALA A 25 1.87 -6.30 -13.98
C ALA A 25 0.73 -6.83 -14.87
N HIS A 26 -0.50 -6.56 -14.42
CA HIS A 26 -1.73 -6.97 -15.11
C HIS A 26 -2.84 -5.97 -14.87
N ARG A 27 -3.92 -6.10 -15.63
CA ARG A 27 -5.17 -5.34 -15.45
C ARG A 27 -6.39 -6.24 -15.63
N HIS A 28 -7.50 -5.82 -15.07
CA HIS A 28 -8.80 -6.45 -15.25
C HIS A 28 -9.91 -5.38 -15.36
N ASP A 29 -11.05 -5.77 -15.94
CA ASP A 29 -12.17 -4.85 -16.19
C ASP A 29 -13.05 -4.67 -14.93
N ASP A 30 -12.77 -5.41 -13.87
CA ASP A 30 -13.43 -5.33 -12.58
C ASP A 30 -12.59 -4.52 -11.58
N HIS A 31 -13.24 -4.00 -10.54
CA HIS A 31 -12.54 -3.49 -9.35
C HIS A 31 -11.98 -4.64 -8.50
N GLN A 32 -10.98 -4.36 -7.66
CA GLN A 32 -10.44 -5.35 -6.77
C GLN A 32 -10.11 -4.77 -5.38
N ILE A 33 -10.42 -5.53 -4.33
CA ILE A 33 -9.84 -5.34 -3.00
C ILE A 33 -8.66 -6.30 -2.87
N VAL A 34 -7.51 -5.77 -2.48
CA VAL A 34 -6.27 -6.51 -2.19
C VAL A 34 -6.02 -6.43 -0.69
N TYR A 35 -6.03 -7.56 0.00
CA TYR A 35 -5.88 -7.63 1.44
C TYR A 35 -4.84 -8.69 1.86
N ALA A 36 -3.90 -8.30 2.72
CA ALA A 36 -2.95 -9.21 3.34
C ALA A 36 -3.53 -9.73 4.66
N GLY A 37 -4.03 -10.96 4.70
CA GLY A 37 -4.51 -11.61 5.94
C GLY A 37 -3.36 -11.92 6.89
N ARG A 38 -2.17 -12.18 6.33
CA ARG A 38 -0.87 -12.37 6.97
C ARG A 38 0.23 -11.81 6.08
N GLY A 39 1.32 -11.32 6.66
CA GLY A 39 2.40 -10.67 5.93
C GLY A 39 2.06 -9.25 5.49
N VAL A 40 2.79 -8.74 4.52
CA VAL A 40 2.60 -7.41 3.94
C VAL A 40 2.62 -7.52 2.42
N VAL A 41 1.72 -6.84 1.74
CA VAL A 41 1.70 -6.74 0.28
C VAL A 41 2.08 -5.32 -0.16
N SER A 42 3.00 -5.23 -1.12
CA SER A 42 3.19 -4.02 -1.92
C SER A 42 2.39 -4.12 -3.20
N VAL A 43 1.74 -3.05 -3.58
CA VAL A 43 1.05 -2.92 -4.86
C VAL A 43 1.59 -1.69 -5.58
N THR A 44 2.02 -1.87 -6.82
CA THR A 44 2.56 -0.79 -7.67
C THR A 44 1.63 -0.56 -8.85
N THR A 45 1.35 0.70 -9.14
CA THR A 45 0.64 1.16 -10.34
C THR A 45 1.38 2.35 -10.95
N ASP A 46 0.91 2.88 -12.07
CA ASP A 46 1.47 4.10 -12.67
C ASP A 46 1.34 5.31 -11.73
N ALA A 47 0.28 5.37 -10.90
CA ALA A 47 0.03 6.47 -9.97
C ALA A 47 0.95 6.44 -8.73
N GLY A 48 1.58 5.31 -8.43
CA GLY A 48 2.44 5.18 -7.26
C GLY A 48 2.54 3.77 -6.69
N SER A 49 2.99 3.72 -5.44
CA SER A 49 3.21 2.47 -4.72
C SER A 49 2.50 2.53 -3.36
N TRP A 50 1.90 1.43 -2.98
CA TRP A 50 1.18 1.22 -1.72
C TRP A 50 1.75 0.01 -1.00
N VAL A 51 1.84 0.10 0.32
CA VAL A 51 2.20 -1.03 1.18
C VAL A 51 1.08 -1.23 2.20
N ALA A 52 0.47 -2.41 2.18
CA ALA A 52 -0.68 -2.73 3.02
C ALA A 52 -0.37 -3.89 3.98
N PRO A 53 -0.32 -3.62 5.30
CA PRO A 53 -0.31 -4.64 6.33
C PRO A 53 -1.72 -5.16 6.62
N ALA A 54 -1.85 -6.17 7.49
CA ALA A 54 -3.14 -6.80 7.84
C ALA A 54 -4.21 -5.85 8.42
N THR A 55 -3.86 -4.62 8.78
CA THR A 55 -4.83 -3.61 9.23
C THR A 55 -5.35 -2.72 8.09
N ARG A 56 -4.91 -2.97 6.87
CA ARG A 56 -5.23 -2.18 5.68
C ARG A 56 -5.55 -3.07 4.49
N ALA A 57 -6.43 -2.59 3.63
CA ALA A 57 -6.67 -3.16 2.31
C ALA A 57 -6.44 -2.10 1.23
N LEU A 58 -6.13 -2.53 0.03
CA LEU A 58 -6.03 -1.63 -1.11
C LEU A 58 -7.25 -1.82 -2.02
N TRP A 59 -7.85 -0.72 -2.40
CA TRP A 59 -8.79 -0.61 -3.51
C TRP A 59 -8.03 -0.38 -4.81
N VAL A 60 -8.27 -1.23 -5.79
CA VAL A 60 -7.74 -1.11 -7.15
C VAL A 60 -8.94 -0.96 -8.09
N PRO A 61 -9.15 0.21 -8.72
CA PRO A 61 -10.22 0.41 -9.67
C PRO A 61 -10.07 -0.45 -10.93
N ALA A 62 -11.19 -0.72 -11.59
CA ALA A 62 -11.24 -1.37 -12.89
C ALA A 62 -10.31 -0.68 -13.90
N GLY A 63 -9.64 -1.46 -14.73
CA GLY A 63 -8.71 -0.98 -15.75
C GLY A 63 -7.33 -0.56 -15.26
N THR A 64 -7.11 -0.44 -13.95
CA THR A 64 -5.81 -0.04 -13.38
C THR A 64 -4.78 -1.14 -13.59
N VAL A 65 -3.65 -0.79 -14.23
CA VAL A 65 -2.48 -1.68 -14.32
C VAL A 65 -1.81 -1.74 -12.96
N HIS A 66 -1.62 -2.95 -12.43
CA HIS A 66 -1.02 -3.13 -11.12
C HIS A 66 -0.23 -4.43 -11.01
N ALA A 67 0.79 -4.42 -10.13
CA ALA A 67 1.62 -5.56 -9.78
C ALA A 67 1.63 -5.73 -8.26
N HIS A 68 1.83 -6.97 -7.78
CA HIS A 68 1.93 -7.26 -6.36
C HIS A 68 3.28 -7.83 -6.01
N GLN A 69 3.79 -7.50 -4.82
CA GLN A 69 4.99 -8.09 -4.25
C GLN A 69 4.74 -8.49 -2.78
N ALA A 70 5.14 -9.72 -2.44
CA ALA A 70 5.01 -10.27 -1.10
C ALA A 70 6.21 -9.93 -0.22
N HIS A 71 5.93 -9.47 1.02
CA HIS A 71 6.94 -9.29 2.07
C HIS A 71 6.57 -10.17 3.26
N GLY A 72 7.50 -11.03 3.67
CA GLY A 72 7.22 -12.13 4.59
C GLY A 72 6.34 -13.21 3.96
N ASP A 73 5.86 -14.15 4.77
CA ASP A 73 4.89 -15.16 4.33
C ASP A 73 3.52 -14.49 4.12
N LEU A 74 3.15 -14.28 2.88
CA LEU A 74 1.92 -13.55 2.52
C LEU A 74 0.75 -14.52 2.31
N GLU A 75 -0.34 -14.31 3.07
CA GLU A 75 -1.67 -14.82 2.73
C GLU A 75 -2.48 -13.68 2.11
N LEU A 76 -2.58 -13.71 0.79
CA LEU A 76 -3.23 -12.67 -0.01
C LEU A 76 -4.69 -13.06 -0.27
N HIS A 77 -5.61 -12.14 0.06
CA HIS A 77 -7.03 -12.25 -0.21
C HIS A 77 -7.41 -11.22 -1.26
N LEU A 78 -7.93 -11.70 -2.38
CA LEU A 78 -8.38 -10.89 -3.51
C LEU A 78 -9.91 -10.94 -3.58
N VAL A 79 -10.58 -9.80 -3.62
CA VAL A 79 -12.03 -9.72 -3.84
C VAL A 79 -12.29 -8.93 -5.10
N GLY A 80 -12.70 -9.62 -6.16
CA GLY A 80 -13.15 -9.01 -7.41
C GLY A 80 -14.57 -8.46 -7.27
N LEU A 81 -14.80 -7.26 -7.78
CA LEU A 81 -16.10 -6.61 -7.80
C LEU A 81 -16.37 -6.08 -9.21
N PRO A 82 -17.50 -6.46 -9.85
CA PRO A 82 -17.84 -5.95 -11.18
C PRO A 82 -17.73 -4.42 -11.26
N ALA A 83 -17.28 -3.88 -12.39
CA ALA A 83 -17.06 -2.43 -12.57
C ALA A 83 -18.28 -1.56 -12.20
N ARG A 84 -19.52 -2.09 -12.38
CA ARG A 84 -20.75 -1.41 -11.98
C ARG A 84 -20.95 -1.32 -10.44
N GLU A 85 -20.16 -2.07 -9.68
CA GLU A 85 -20.25 -2.14 -8.21
C GLU A 85 -19.04 -1.41 -7.59
N ASN A 86 -19.11 -0.10 -7.51
CA ASN A 86 -18.13 0.73 -6.83
C ASN A 86 -18.66 1.21 -5.46
N PRO A 87 -18.52 0.41 -4.39
CA PRO A 87 -19.06 0.77 -3.08
C PRO A 87 -18.38 1.98 -2.46
N LEU A 88 -17.14 2.26 -2.88
CA LEU A 88 -16.31 3.34 -2.35
C LEU A 88 -16.49 4.65 -3.11
N ARG A 89 -17.06 4.61 -4.33
CA ARG A 89 -17.17 5.76 -5.25
C ARG A 89 -15.81 6.41 -5.54
N LEU A 90 -14.77 5.58 -5.69
CA LEU A 90 -13.39 6.01 -5.95
C LEU A 90 -12.95 5.57 -7.34
N ASP A 91 -12.39 6.51 -8.10
CA ASP A 91 -11.86 6.28 -9.44
C ASP A 91 -10.34 6.01 -9.44
N GLY A 92 -9.66 6.23 -8.31
CA GLY A 92 -8.23 5.96 -8.11
C GLY A 92 -7.96 4.91 -7.04
N PRO A 93 -6.75 4.31 -7.03
CA PRO A 93 -6.31 3.41 -5.97
C PRO A 93 -6.33 4.11 -4.61
N ALA A 94 -6.76 3.39 -3.57
CA ALA A 94 -6.85 3.94 -2.22
C ALA A 94 -6.59 2.88 -1.15
N VAL A 95 -5.97 3.29 -0.04
CA VAL A 95 -5.81 2.45 1.15
C VAL A 95 -7.02 2.63 2.06
N LEU A 96 -7.57 1.53 2.52
CA LEU A 96 -8.74 1.45 3.39
C LEU A 96 -8.33 0.91 4.76
N ALA A 97 -8.88 1.49 5.82
CA ALA A 97 -8.81 0.88 7.13
C ALA A 97 -9.67 -0.40 7.17
N VAL A 98 -9.11 -1.48 7.67
CA VAL A 98 -9.82 -2.76 7.82
C VAL A 98 -10.21 -2.96 9.28
N SER A 99 -11.51 -2.87 9.57
CA SER A 99 -12.07 -3.21 10.87
C SER A 99 -12.01 -4.73 11.13
N PRO A 100 -12.07 -5.20 12.38
CA PRO A 100 -12.14 -6.64 12.66
C PRO A 100 -13.27 -7.34 11.92
N LEU A 101 -14.45 -6.73 11.81
CA LEU A 101 -15.56 -7.28 11.06
C LEU A 101 -15.26 -7.38 9.55
N LEU A 102 -14.74 -6.29 8.95
CA LEU A 102 -14.40 -6.29 7.53
C LEU A 102 -13.33 -7.36 7.23
N ARG A 103 -12.36 -7.54 8.13
CA ARG A 103 -11.35 -8.60 8.03
C ARG A 103 -12.02 -9.97 7.91
N GLU A 104 -12.86 -10.35 8.86
CA GLU A 104 -13.49 -11.67 8.86
C GLU A 104 -14.42 -11.88 7.65
N LEU A 105 -15.09 -10.83 7.19
CA LEU A 105 -15.91 -10.88 5.97
C LEU A 105 -15.07 -11.12 4.72
N ILE A 106 -13.90 -10.45 4.57
CA ILE A 106 -12.98 -10.69 3.46
C ILE A 106 -12.47 -12.15 3.50
N LEU A 107 -12.01 -12.61 4.66
CA LEU A 107 -11.50 -13.98 4.85
C LEU A 107 -12.56 -15.02 4.49
N ALA A 108 -13.77 -14.88 5.03
CA ALA A 108 -14.86 -15.81 4.76
C ALA A 108 -15.26 -15.79 3.27
N HIS A 109 -15.37 -14.60 2.66
CA HIS A 109 -15.78 -14.46 1.27
C HIS A 109 -14.74 -15.07 0.29
N THR A 110 -13.44 -14.88 0.55
CA THR A 110 -12.38 -15.37 -0.36
C THR A 110 -12.11 -16.86 -0.21
N ARG A 111 -12.45 -17.47 0.94
CA ARG A 111 -12.30 -18.90 1.21
C ARG A 111 -13.52 -19.71 0.81
N SER A 112 -14.67 -19.06 0.57
CA SER A 112 -15.91 -19.76 0.17
C SER A 112 -15.76 -20.36 -1.24
N GLU A 113 -16.07 -21.65 -1.37
CA GLU A 113 -16.15 -22.37 -2.65
C GLU A 113 -17.48 -22.10 -3.36
N ASP A 114 -18.59 -22.07 -2.60
CA ASP A 114 -19.93 -21.75 -3.13
C ASP A 114 -20.29 -20.29 -2.86
N ARG A 115 -20.06 -19.44 -3.86
CA ARG A 115 -20.44 -18.01 -3.83
C ARG A 115 -21.88 -17.75 -4.29
N GLY A 116 -22.56 -18.77 -4.78
CA GLY A 116 -23.94 -18.69 -5.27
C GLY A 116 -25.00 -18.94 -4.20
N SER A 117 -24.63 -19.48 -3.02
CA SER A 117 -25.56 -19.79 -1.94
C SER A 117 -26.23 -18.52 -1.38
N PRO A 118 -27.43 -18.64 -0.78
CA PRO A 118 -28.07 -17.52 -0.08
C PRO A 118 -27.21 -16.94 1.03
N GLU A 119 -26.44 -17.78 1.74
CA GLU A 119 -25.50 -17.41 2.80
C GLU A 119 -24.36 -16.55 2.25
N ALA A 120 -23.72 -16.98 1.17
CA ALA A 120 -22.63 -16.26 0.53
C ALA A 120 -23.09 -14.90 -0.02
N ARG A 121 -24.31 -14.82 -0.56
CA ARG A 121 -24.89 -13.54 -1.01
C ARG A 121 -25.12 -12.57 0.16
N ARG A 122 -25.63 -13.05 1.32
CA ARG A 122 -25.80 -12.21 2.51
C ARG A 122 -24.46 -11.73 3.05
N LEU A 123 -23.46 -12.62 3.17
CA LEU A 123 -22.10 -12.28 3.58
C LEU A 123 -21.51 -11.20 2.67
N ARG A 124 -21.62 -11.38 1.36
CA ARG A 124 -21.17 -10.39 0.39
C ARG A 124 -21.90 -9.04 0.53
N GLY A 125 -23.20 -9.05 0.81
CA GLY A 125 -23.97 -7.83 1.09
C GLY A 125 -23.37 -7.04 2.25
N VAL A 126 -23.13 -7.71 3.38
CA VAL A 126 -22.52 -7.08 4.58
C VAL A 126 -21.10 -6.61 4.30
N LEU A 127 -20.30 -7.37 3.51
CA LEU A 127 -18.97 -6.96 3.08
C LEU A 127 -19.03 -5.63 2.31
N LEU A 128 -19.93 -5.49 1.35
CA LEU A 128 -20.12 -4.25 0.60
C LEU A 128 -20.55 -3.09 1.49
N ASP A 129 -21.41 -3.33 2.48
CA ASP A 129 -21.80 -2.30 3.45
C ASP A 129 -20.62 -1.84 4.30
N GLN A 130 -19.75 -2.77 4.74
CA GLN A 130 -18.54 -2.43 5.48
C GLN A 130 -17.52 -1.67 4.62
N LEU A 131 -17.41 -1.98 3.33
CA LEU A 131 -16.57 -1.21 2.41
C LEU A 131 -17.06 0.23 2.27
N ARG A 132 -18.38 0.47 2.16
CA ARG A 132 -18.96 1.83 2.03
C ARG A 132 -18.63 2.74 3.20
N VAL A 133 -18.47 2.19 4.40
CA VAL A 133 -18.16 2.95 5.62
C VAL A 133 -16.67 2.94 5.97
N SER A 134 -15.83 2.28 5.17
CA SER A 134 -14.39 2.21 5.40
C SER A 134 -13.71 3.57 5.22
N VAL A 135 -12.84 3.93 6.16
CA VAL A 135 -12.11 5.19 6.13
C VAL A 135 -10.89 5.05 5.23
N GLN A 136 -10.74 5.98 4.28
CA GLN A 136 -9.53 6.09 3.47
C GLN A 136 -8.36 6.58 4.32
N GLN A 137 -7.18 6.06 4.01
CA GLN A 137 -5.93 6.40 4.72
C GLN A 137 -4.91 6.99 3.72
N PRO A 138 -4.23 8.10 4.05
CA PRO A 138 -3.24 8.70 3.17
C PRO A 138 -1.90 7.93 3.23
N LEU A 139 -1.94 6.64 2.92
CA LEU A 139 -0.77 5.74 2.99
C LEU A 139 -0.37 5.31 1.57
N HIS A 140 -0.04 6.27 0.71
CA HIS A 140 0.53 5.98 -0.60
C HIS A 140 1.78 6.80 -0.84
N LEU A 141 2.65 6.29 -1.68
CA LEU A 141 3.86 6.96 -2.12
C LEU A 141 3.68 7.29 -3.61
N PRO A 142 3.24 8.52 -3.95
CA PRO A 142 2.96 8.89 -5.33
C PRO A 142 4.23 8.86 -6.18
N THR A 143 4.07 8.55 -7.46
CA THR A 143 5.15 8.63 -8.45
C THR A 143 5.25 10.07 -8.94
N PRO A 144 6.42 10.72 -8.86
CA PRO A 144 6.58 12.07 -9.39
C PRO A 144 6.61 12.09 -10.92
N ASP A 145 5.94 13.07 -11.52
CA ASP A 145 5.97 13.32 -12.97
C ASP A 145 7.21 14.15 -13.35
N ASP A 146 7.58 15.14 -12.52
CA ASP A 146 8.73 15.99 -12.74
C ASP A 146 10.06 15.21 -12.66
N PRO A 147 10.95 15.29 -13.66
CA PRO A 147 12.20 14.54 -13.68
C PRO A 147 13.19 14.89 -12.55
N LEU A 148 13.25 16.16 -12.11
CA LEU A 148 14.11 16.57 -10.99
C LEU A 148 13.59 15.98 -9.67
N LEU A 149 12.29 16.06 -9.47
CA LEU A 149 11.65 15.48 -8.29
C LEU A 149 11.80 13.96 -8.27
N ARG A 150 11.69 13.30 -9.43
CA ARG A 150 11.91 11.86 -9.57
C ARG A 150 13.32 11.47 -9.12
N ARG A 151 14.36 12.19 -9.55
CA ARG A 151 15.74 11.93 -9.11
C ARG A 151 15.90 12.04 -7.60
N VAL A 152 15.33 13.07 -6.96
CA VAL A 152 15.34 13.21 -5.49
C VAL A 152 14.63 12.04 -4.81
N CYS A 153 13.45 11.66 -5.30
CA CYS A 153 12.70 10.53 -4.76
C CYS A 153 13.45 9.21 -4.91
N ASP A 154 14.14 8.99 -6.02
CA ASP A 154 14.91 7.77 -6.28
C ASP A 154 16.15 7.67 -5.37
N LEU A 155 16.85 8.78 -5.12
CA LEU A 155 17.94 8.83 -4.13
C LEU A 155 17.46 8.37 -2.75
N LEU A 156 16.31 8.90 -2.30
CA LEU A 156 15.75 8.57 -1.00
C LEU A 156 15.11 7.16 -0.94
N ARG A 157 14.60 6.65 -2.07
CA ARG A 157 14.14 5.24 -2.16
C ARG A 157 15.29 4.26 -2.06
N ALA A 158 16.45 4.60 -2.65
CA ALA A 158 17.67 3.79 -2.55
C ALA A 158 18.19 3.74 -1.11
N ASP A 159 18.14 4.86 -0.39
CA ASP A 159 18.48 4.94 1.03
C ASP A 159 17.45 5.73 1.84
N PRO A 160 16.45 5.07 2.42
CA PRO A 160 15.46 5.73 3.29
C PRO A 160 16.06 6.33 4.58
N SER A 161 17.26 5.92 4.96
CA SER A 161 17.96 6.47 6.13
C SER A 161 18.64 7.81 5.86
N ASP A 162 18.78 8.20 4.59
CA ASP A 162 19.38 9.45 4.19
C ASP A 162 18.78 10.64 4.95
N GLY A 163 19.62 11.32 5.73
CA GLY A 163 19.23 12.45 6.59
C GLY A 163 19.37 13.82 5.93
N ARG A 164 19.81 13.88 4.66
CA ARG A 164 20.05 15.14 3.97
C ARG A 164 18.82 16.04 3.95
N THR A 165 19.05 17.32 4.06
CA THR A 165 18.03 18.36 3.89
C THR A 165 17.60 18.48 2.44
N LEU A 166 16.45 19.11 2.18
CA LEU A 166 15.99 19.36 0.81
C LEU A 166 16.97 20.26 0.02
N ALA A 167 17.66 21.18 0.71
CA ALA A 167 18.68 22.03 0.11
C ALA A 167 19.92 21.24 -0.32
N GLU A 168 20.32 20.22 0.44
CA GLU A 168 21.46 19.36 0.10
C GLU A 168 21.13 18.44 -1.07
N LEU A 169 19.94 17.84 -1.06
CA LEU A 169 19.42 17.06 -2.20
C LEU A 169 19.26 17.92 -3.45
N GLY A 170 18.82 19.16 -3.29
CA GLY A 170 18.68 20.13 -4.37
C GLY A 170 20.02 20.44 -5.05
N ARG A 171 21.08 20.61 -4.29
CA ARG A 171 22.43 20.82 -4.84
C ARG A 171 22.89 19.64 -5.72
N GLU A 172 22.55 18.42 -5.32
CA GLU A 172 22.91 17.22 -6.10
C GLU A 172 22.14 17.10 -7.43
N VAL A 173 20.87 17.51 -7.45
CA VAL A 173 20.06 17.42 -8.67
C VAL A 173 20.02 18.72 -9.49
N GLY A 174 20.70 19.79 -9.03
CA GLY A 174 20.75 21.09 -9.72
C GLY A 174 19.48 21.93 -9.55
N ALA A 175 18.80 21.83 -8.40
CA ALA A 175 17.59 22.56 -8.11
C ALA A 175 17.66 23.27 -6.73
N SER A 176 16.96 24.42 -6.57
CA SER A 176 16.84 25.07 -5.28
C SER A 176 15.84 24.29 -4.37
N ASP A 177 15.99 24.46 -3.04
CA ASP A 177 15.04 23.91 -2.08
C ASP A 177 13.62 24.49 -2.27
N ARG A 178 13.51 25.77 -2.67
CA ARG A 178 12.23 26.42 -3.03
C ARG A 178 11.58 25.73 -4.24
N THR A 179 12.36 25.41 -5.26
CA THR A 179 11.87 24.70 -6.45
C THR A 179 11.35 23.32 -6.06
N LEU A 180 12.16 22.53 -5.34
CA LEU A 180 11.77 21.21 -4.89
C LEU A 180 10.57 21.22 -3.94
N SER A 181 10.52 22.17 -2.98
CA SER A 181 9.37 22.32 -2.09
C SER A 181 8.06 22.60 -2.84
N ARG A 182 8.12 23.39 -3.92
CA ARG A 182 6.97 23.64 -4.80
C ARG A 182 6.57 22.39 -5.55
N LEU A 183 7.54 21.64 -6.08
CA LEU A 183 7.30 20.38 -6.80
C LEU A 183 6.68 19.32 -5.88
N PHE A 184 7.21 19.11 -4.66
CA PHE A 184 6.61 18.19 -3.69
C PHE A 184 5.12 18.50 -3.42
N ARG A 185 4.76 19.79 -3.29
CA ARG A 185 3.36 20.17 -3.05
C ARG A 185 2.50 20.08 -4.32
N GLY A 186 3.01 20.51 -5.45
CA GLY A 186 2.24 20.60 -6.70
C GLY A 186 2.09 19.26 -7.39
N ASP A 187 3.12 18.43 -7.40
CA ASP A 187 3.14 17.16 -8.12
C ASP A 187 2.69 16.00 -7.22
N LEU A 188 3.17 15.94 -5.97
CA LEU A 188 2.85 14.84 -5.05
C LEU A 188 1.76 15.16 -4.01
N GLY A 189 1.26 16.40 -3.97
CA GLY A 189 0.23 16.83 -3.01
C GLY A 189 0.69 16.86 -1.55
N MET A 190 1.99 16.78 -1.26
CA MET A 190 2.53 16.69 0.10
C MET A 190 3.84 17.46 0.25
N THR A 191 4.20 17.79 1.50
CA THR A 191 5.51 18.39 1.80
C THR A 191 6.60 17.33 1.78
N PHE A 192 7.86 17.74 1.59
CA PHE A 192 9.01 16.85 1.66
C PHE A 192 9.09 16.04 2.97
N PRO A 193 8.91 16.61 4.18
CA PRO A 193 8.87 15.82 5.41
C PRO A 193 7.74 14.80 5.45
N GLN A 194 6.55 15.12 4.92
CA GLN A 194 5.43 14.16 4.83
C GLN A 194 5.79 13.01 3.90
N TRP A 195 6.30 13.29 2.71
CA TRP A 195 6.71 12.27 1.74
C TRP A 195 7.83 11.37 2.30
N ARG A 196 8.87 11.96 2.92
CA ARG A 196 9.95 11.21 3.56
C ARG A 196 9.42 10.29 4.68
N THR A 197 8.48 10.78 5.48
CA THR A 197 7.84 9.98 6.52
C THR A 197 7.07 8.80 5.94
N GLN A 198 6.31 9.01 4.86
CA GLN A 198 5.61 7.94 4.14
C GLN A 198 6.59 6.89 3.60
N LEU A 199 7.66 7.32 2.92
CA LEU A 199 8.71 6.43 2.42
C LEU A 199 9.31 5.56 3.53
N ARG A 200 9.67 6.17 4.66
CA ARG A 200 10.22 5.47 5.82
C ARG A 200 9.25 4.49 6.45
N LEU A 201 7.97 4.84 6.52
CA LEU A 201 6.91 3.94 7.00
C LEU A 201 6.69 2.76 6.05
N HIS A 202 6.70 2.99 4.73
CA HIS A 202 6.65 1.91 3.73
C HIS A 202 7.81 0.92 3.93
N ARG A 203 9.04 1.44 4.03
CA ARG A 203 10.22 0.59 4.27
C ARG A 203 10.15 -0.15 5.60
N ALA A 204 9.66 0.52 6.64
CA ALA A 204 9.49 -0.09 7.96
C ALA A 204 8.52 -1.27 7.94
N LEU A 205 7.38 -1.17 7.25
CA LEU A 205 6.43 -2.28 7.10
C LEU A 205 7.06 -3.50 6.42
N VAL A 206 7.84 -3.28 5.37
CA VAL A 206 8.59 -4.34 4.67
C VAL A 206 9.55 -5.03 5.62
N LEU A 207 10.40 -4.27 6.32
CA LEU A 207 11.39 -4.80 7.25
C LEU A 207 10.74 -5.56 8.43
N LEU A 208 9.61 -5.07 8.93
CA LEU A 208 8.85 -5.76 9.99
C LEU A 208 8.27 -7.09 9.49
N ALA A 209 7.75 -7.14 8.26
CA ALA A 209 7.27 -8.38 7.64
C ALA A 209 8.41 -9.41 7.43
N GLU A 210 9.63 -8.93 7.21
CA GLU A 210 10.87 -9.70 7.15
C GLU A 210 11.43 -10.05 8.55
N ARG A 211 10.67 -9.80 9.62
CA ARG A 211 11.04 -10.05 11.03
C ARG A 211 12.28 -9.29 11.52
N THR A 212 12.63 -8.18 10.88
CA THR A 212 13.71 -7.30 11.37
C THR A 212 13.32 -6.73 12.74
N PRO A 213 14.21 -6.77 13.74
CA PRO A 213 13.94 -6.19 15.06
C PRO A 213 13.59 -4.70 14.99
N VAL A 214 12.62 -4.27 15.82
CA VAL A 214 12.08 -2.89 15.81
C VAL A 214 13.17 -1.82 15.94
N THR A 215 14.19 -2.07 16.76
CA THR A 215 15.33 -1.16 16.93
C THR A 215 16.16 -1.01 15.66
N GLN A 216 16.38 -2.12 14.93
CA GLN A 216 17.08 -2.10 13.66
C GLN A 216 16.23 -1.44 12.56
N VAL A 217 14.91 -1.67 12.54
CA VAL A 217 13.97 -0.99 11.62
C VAL A 217 14.06 0.52 11.81
N ALA A 218 13.99 1.00 13.05
CA ALA A 218 14.11 2.43 13.33
C ALA A 218 15.41 3.02 12.75
N HIS A 219 16.53 2.38 12.99
CA HIS A 219 17.84 2.83 12.49
C HIS A 219 17.92 2.78 10.94
N ARG A 220 17.56 1.64 10.33
CA ARG A 220 17.62 1.43 8.86
C ARG A 220 16.66 2.33 8.07
N CYS A 221 15.62 2.84 8.73
CA CYS A 221 14.69 3.82 8.15
C CYS A 221 15.04 5.28 8.50
N GLY A 222 16.16 5.54 9.19
CA GLY A 222 16.65 6.88 9.49
C GLY A 222 15.88 7.64 10.56
N TRP A 223 15.29 6.93 11.53
CA TRP A 223 14.68 7.55 12.70
C TRP A 223 15.76 7.88 13.76
N SER A 224 15.63 9.04 14.40
CA SER A 224 16.59 9.50 15.43
C SER A 224 16.62 8.60 16.67
N SER A 225 15.53 7.88 16.95
CA SER A 225 15.44 6.91 18.03
C SER A 225 14.32 5.89 17.77
N THR A 226 14.40 4.76 18.45
CA THR A 226 13.33 3.74 18.41
C THR A 226 12.00 4.30 18.94
N SER A 227 12.03 5.14 19.96
CA SER A 227 10.81 5.77 20.50
C SER A 227 10.16 6.70 19.49
N ALA A 228 10.93 7.53 18.78
CA ALA A 228 10.41 8.40 17.72
C ALA A 228 9.75 7.58 16.58
N PHE A 229 10.36 6.46 16.19
CA PHE A 229 9.77 5.53 15.23
C PHE A 229 8.45 4.95 15.75
N ILE A 230 8.42 4.41 16.96
CA ILE A 230 7.21 3.80 17.56
C ILE A 230 6.06 4.81 17.59
N ASP A 231 6.32 6.05 17.97
CA ASP A 231 5.29 7.09 18.04
C ASP A 231 4.72 7.48 16.68
N VAL A 232 5.57 7.60 15.66
CA VAL A 232 5.11 7.88 14.29
C VAL A 232 4.36 6.70 13.71
N PHE A 233 4.86 5.48 13.92
CA PHE A 233 4.21 4.25 13.47
C PHE A 233 2.82 4.08 14.10
N ARG A 234 2.72 4.27 15.43
CA ARG A 234 1.43 4.20 16.15
C ARG A 234 0.42 5.23 15.65
N ARG A 235 0.86 6.45 15.34
CA ARG A 235 -0.02 7.48 14.75
C ARG A 235 -0.51 7.10 13.36
N ALA A 236 0.33 6.46 12.54
CA ALA A 236 -0.02 6.06 11.18
C ALA A 236 -0.92 4.82 11.12
N PHE A 237 -0.70 3.84 12.01
CA PHE A 237 -1.34 2.52 11.92
C PHE A 237 -2.28 2.19 13.08
N GLY A 238 -2.30 2.99 14.15
CA GLY A 238 -3.15 2.80 15.34
C GLY A 238 -2.61 1.78 16.35
N HIS A 239 -1.48 1.13 16.08
CA HIS A 239 -0.83 0.14 16.95
C HIS A 239 0.70 0.27 16.89
N THR A 240 1.41 -0.38 17.82
CA THR A 240 2.87 -0.35 17.85
C THR A 240 3.48 -1.34 16.86
N PRO A 241 4.75 -1.12 16.41
CA PRO A 241 5.43 -2.06 15.51
C PRO A 241 5.58 -3.48 16.07
N GLY A 242 5.70 -3.63 17.40
CA GLY A 242 5.85 -4.94 18.05
C GLY A 242 4.61 -5.83 17.98
N THR A 243 3.41 -5.26 17.81
CA THR A 243 2.16 -5.99 17.60
C THR A 243 1.93 -6.32 16.12
N HIS A 244 2.84 -5.90 15.26
CA HIS A 244 2.78 -6.11 13.81
C HIS A 244 3.46 -7.44 13.40
N ALA A 245 3.94 -8.24 14.35
CA ALA A 245 4.48 -9.56 14.07
C ALA A 245 3.40 -10.46 13.43
N PRO A 246 3.74 -11.21 12.38
CA PRO A 246 2.84 -12.05 11.59
C PRO A 246 2.26 -13.21 12.39
#